data_43fffd18e74dee3f101b25f2049db6de
#
_entry.id   43fffd18e74dee3f101b25f2049db6de
#
_cell.length_a   1.000
_cell.length_b   1.000
_cell.length_c   1.000
_cell.angle_alpha   90.00
_cell.angle_beta   90.00
_cell.angle_gamma   90.00
#
_symmetry.space_group_name_H-M   'P 1'
#
loop_
_entity.id
_entity.type
_entity.pdbx_description
1 polymer ?
#
loop_
_entity_poly.entity_id
_entity_poly.type
_entity_poly.pdbx_seq_one_letter_code
_entity_poly.pdbx_strand_id
1 'polypeptide(L)'
;MDRVAARAGRGDIRDCVRAATLSGILIALVAACSYGVGDFLGGLSTRRASWLPVTIYAEIIGCIPLGIATAFLSRVTWDTNVAWGTAAGVVGAAGIGLLYRGLGSGTMSVVAPITAVCATVLPVLAGLAFGERPQTRAVIGIVIAIAAIVMISQAHDVPIIARTTLSLRGSILTALASGVGVAGFLILMDRAKGGGLWPLFVSRVVATITLSALALATKRPQLPPREIRPTVLWCGVFDAGGTVGYILALGRGTLGITATLISLYPAATLLLARFVLGERLRGRQLLGLACAAAAVILITSAKS
;
A
#
# COMPACT_ATOMS: atom_id res chain seq x y z
N MET A 1 -47.35 15.01 -13.61
CA MET A 1 -46.48 14.00 -14.25
C MET A 1 -44.98 14.31 -14.02
N ASP A 2 -44.56 15.58 -13.99
CA ASP A 2 -43.12 15.94 -13.88
C ASP A 2 -42.41 15.61 -12.55
N ARG A 3 -43.16 15.52 -11.43
CA ARG A 3 -42.54 15.16 -10.12
C ARG A 3 -42.20 13.68 -9.98
N VAL A 4 -42.85 12.79 -10.75
CA VAL A 4 -42.58 11.33 -10.73
C VAL A 4 -41.38 11.01 -11.59
N ALA A 5 -41.22 11.64 -12.75
CA ALA A 5 -40.06 11.49 -13.64
C ALA A 5 -38.77 12.03 -12.97
N ALA A 6 -38.85 13.17 -12.26
CA ALA A 6 -37.72 13.74 -11.52
C ALA A 6 -37.30 12.92 -10.27
N ARG A 7 -38.22 12.09 -9.72
CA ARG A 7 -37.88 11.14 -8.65
C ARG A 7 -37.25 9.86 -9.17
N ALA A 8 -37.71 9.33 -10.32
CA ALA A 8 -37.10 8.15 -10.94
C ALA A 8 -35.68 8.40 -11.39
N GLY A 9 -35.39 9.53 -12.04
CA GLY A 9 -34.03 9.89 -12.43
C GLY A 9 -33.07 10.15 -11.27
N ARG A 10 -33.55 10.65 -10.13
CA ARG A 10 -32.71 10.84 -8.93
C ARG A 10 -32.43 9.55 -8.16
N GLY A 11 -33.32 8.55 -8.22
CA GLY A 11 -33.08 7.22 -7.68
C GLY A 11 -31.95 6.52 -8.44
N ASP A 12 -32.03 6.49 -9.75
CA ASP A 12 -31.08 5.82 -10.64
C ASP A 12 -29.66 6.41 -10.54
N ILE A 13 -29.52 7.74 -10.46
CA ILE A 13 -28.21 8.40 -10.26
C ILE A 13 -27.61 8.04 -8.87
N ARG A 14 -28.43 8.03 -7.82
CA ARG A 14 -27.95 7.67 -6.47
C ARG A 14 -27.52 6.22 -6.38
N ASP A 15 -28.21 5.32 -7.01
CA ASP A 15 -27.88 3.90 -7.04
C ASP A 15 -26.61 3.65 -7.88
N CYS A 16 -26.42 4.38 -8.97
CA CYS A 16 -25.20 4.34 -9.77
C CYS A 16 -23.98 4.86 -8.99
N VAL A 17 -24.10 6.00 -8.30
CA VAL A 17 -23.03 6.57 -7.45
C VAL A 17 -22.70 5.61 -6.30
N ARG A 18 -23.73 5.03 -5.65
CA ARG A 18 -23.54 4.06 -4.57
C ARG A 18 -22.83 2.79 -5.05
N ALA A 19 -23.19 2.28 -6.24
CA ALA A 19 -22.54 1.13 -6.85
C ALA A 19 -21.07 1.43 -7.20
N ALA A 20 -20.77 2.63 -7.71
CA ALA A 20 -19.41 3.07 -7.99
C ALA A 20 -18.58 3.16 -6.72
N THR A 21 -19.11 3.73 -5.64
CA THR A 21 -18.40 3.83 -4.34
C THR A 21 -18.15 2.44 -3.73
N LEU A 22 -19.14 1.55 -3.75
CA LEU A 22 -18.99 0.18 -3.25
C LEU A 22 -17.93 -0.59 -4.06
N SER A 23 -17.92 -0.43 -5.38
CA SER A 23 -16.90 -1.06 -6.23
C SER A 23 -15.50 -0.53 -5.91
N GLY A 24 -15.35 0.76 -5.63
CA GLY A 24 -14.08 1.37 -5.20
C GLY A 24 -13.56 0.78 -3.89
N ILE A 25 -14.44 0.60 -2.91
CA ILE A 25 -14.11 -0.02 -1.62
C ILE A 25 -13.67 -1.48 -1.80
N LEU A 26 -14.42 -2.27 -2.58
CA LEU A 26 -14.07 -3.66 -2.85
C LEU A 26 -12.70 -3.78 -3.54
N ILE A 27 -12.45 -2.92 -4.53
CA ILE A 27 -11.14 -2.86 -5.21
C ILE A 27 -10.03 -2.48 -4.23
N ALA A 28 -10.25 -1.52 -3.33
CA ALA A 28 -9.28 -1.14 -2.31
C ALA A 28 -8.97 -2.29 -1.35
N LEU A 29 -9.97 -3.07 -0.94
CA LEU A 29 -9.77 -4.25 -0.09
C LEU A 29 -9.03 -5.38 -0.81
N VAL A 30 -9.33 -5.64 -2.08
CA VAL A 30 -8.58 -6.59 -2.92
C VAL A 30 -7.13 -6.12 -3.07
N ALA A 31 -6.92 -4.82 -3.28
CA ALA A 31 -5.58 -4.24 -3.33
C ALA A 31 -4.83 -4.39 -2.00
N ALA A 32 -5.51 -4.19 -0.85
CA ALA A 32 -4.94 -4.44 0.47
C ALA A 32 -4.52 -5.91 0.65
N CYS A 33 -5.35 -6.86 0.23
CA CYS A 33 -4.99 -8.28 0.25
C CYS A 33 -3.78 -8.56 -0.65
N SER A 34 -3.74 -7.98 -1.85
CA SER A 34 -2.62 -8.13 -2.78
C SER A 34 -1.32 -7.60 -2.18
N TYR A 35 -1.32 -6.38 -1.63
CA TYR A 35 -0.16 -5.85 -0.91
C TYR A 35 0.23 -6.73 0.28
N GLY A 36 -0.73 -7.23 1.05
CA GLY A 36 -0.46 -8.12 2.18
C GLY A 36 0.22 -9.42 1.78
N VAL A 37 -0.15 -10.01 0.65
CA VAL A 37 0.53 -11.18 0.06
C VAL A 37 1.94 -10.78 -0.40
N GLY A 38 2.08 -9.66 -1.12
CA GLY A 38 3.37 -9.14 -1.57
C GLY A 38 4.33 -8.91 -0.41
N ASP A 39 3.90 -8.22 0.65
CA ASP A 39 4.69 -7.95 1.84
C ASP A 39 5.06 -9.21 2.61
N PHE A 40 4.16 -10.19 2.71
CA PHE A 40 4.44 -11.47 3.32
C PHE A 40 5.57 -12.20 2.57
N LEU A 41 5.47 -12.28 1.24
CA LEU A 41 6.48 -12.92 0.38
C LEU A 41 7.80 -12.13 0.37
N GLY A 42 7.74 -10.80 0.34
CA GLY A 42 8.88 -9.91 0.46
C GLY A 42 9.60 -10.07 1.80
N GLY A 43 8.85 -10.08 2.90
CA GLY A 43 9.36 -10.33 4.25
C GLY A 43 10.02 -11.70 4.39
N LEU A 44 9.41 -12.74 3.81
CA LEU A 44 9.99 -14.08 3.78
C LEU A 44 11.31 -14.12 2.98
N SER A 45 11.36 -13.39 1.87
CA SER A 45 12.56 -13.30 1.00
C SER A 45 13.70 -12.53 1.66
N THR A 46 13.41 -11.44 2.37
CA THR A 46 14.43 -10.62 3.06
C THR A 46 15.03 -11.29 4.29
N ARG A 47 14.42 -12.35 4.81
CA ARG A 47 15.03 -13.23 5.82
C ARG A 47 16.20 -14.05 5.25
N ARG A 48 16.23 -14.29 3.93
CA ARG A 48 17.22 -15.14 3.23
C ARG A 48 18.19 -14.35 2.35
N ALA A 49 17.89 -13.10 2.05
CA ALA A 49 18.72 -12.22 1.23
C ALA A 49 18.65 -10.77 1.71
N SER A 50 19.60 -9.93 1.25
CA SER A 50 19.55 -8.51 1.57
C SER A 50 18.33 -7.85 0.91
N TRP A 51 17.76 -6.82 1.56
CA TRP A 51 16.54 -6.15 1.12
C TRP A 51 16.66 -5.54 -0.29
N LEU A 52 17.81 -4.96 -0.64
CA LEU A 52 17.97 -4.20 -1.87
C LEU A 52 17.78 -5.02 -3.15
N PRO A 53 18.48 -6.18 -3.36
CA PRO A 53 18.20 -7.02 -4.52
C PRO A 53 16.79 -7.63 -4.52
N VAL A 54 16.20 -7.90 -3.37
CA VAL A 54 14.80 -8.37 -3.29
C VAL A 54 13.86 -7.31 -3.81
N THR A 55 14.01 -6.05 -3.35
CA THR A 55 13.16 -4.93 -3.79
C THR A 55 13.34 -4.64 -5.28
N ILE A 56 14.58 -4.56 -5.78
CA ILE A 56 14.86 -4.31 -7.21
C ILE A 56 14.20 -5.37 -8.09
N TYR A 57 14.35 -6.66 -7.73
CA TYR A 57 13.79 -7.75 -8.52
C TYR A 57 12.25 -7.73 -8.50
N ALA A 58 11.64 -7.44 -7.35
CA ALA A 58 10.19 -7.28 -7.24
C ALA A 58 9.67 -6.10 -8.09
N GLU A 59 10.36 -4.95 -8.08
CA GLU A 59 10.02 -3.81 -8.92
C GLU A 59 10.11 -4.14 -10.42
N ILE A 60 11.19 -4.81 -10.86
CA ILE A 60 11.36 -5.25 -12.25
C ILE A 60 10.22 -6.18 -12.68
N ILE A 61 9.90 -7.17 -11.84
CA ILE A 61 8.79 -8.10 -12.13
C ILE A 61 7.45 -7.35 -12.18
N GLY A 62 7.22 -6.41 -11.29
CA GLY A 62 6.01 -5.58 -11.29
C GLY A 62 5.88 -4.66 -12.51
N CYS A 63 7.00 -4.25 -13.12
CA CYS A 63 6.98 -3.48 -14.37
C CYS A 63 6.39 -4.26 -15.55
N ILE A 64 6.57 -5.57 -15.63
CA ILE A 64 6.17 -6.37 -16.79
C ILE A 64 4.65 -6.37 -17.00
N PRO A 65 3.81 -6.84 -16.05
CA PRO A 65 2.36 -6.85 -16.25
C PRO A 65 1.79 -5.44 -16.37
N LEU A 66 2.36 -4.46 -15.66
CA LEU A 66 1.94 -3.08 -15.70
C LEU A 66 2.30 -2.43 -17.04
N GLY A 67 3.48 -2.71 -17.60
CA GLY A 67 3.89 -2.25 -18.92
C GLY A 67 3.00 -2.80 -20.02
N ILE A 68 2.67 -4.10 -19.95
CA ILE A 68 1.71 -4.74 -20.87
C ILE A 68 0.34 -4.05 -20.74
N ALA A 69 -0.20 -3.93 -19.52
CA ALA A 69 -1.50 -3.29 -19.30
C ALA A 69 -1.52 -1.83 -19.81
N THR A 70 -0.45 -1.09 -19.59
CA THR A 70 -0.32 0.30 -20.01
C THR A 70 -0.28 0.42 -21.54
N ALA A 71 0.44 -0.48 -22.22
CA ALA A 71 0.53 -0.48 -23.69
C ALA A 71 -0.82 -0.71 -24.39
N PHE A 72 -1.71 -1.51 -23.78
CA PHE A 72 -3.02 -1.82 -24.34
C PHE A 72 -4.17 -0.95 -23.81
N LEU A 73 -4.07 -0.44 -22.58
CA LEU A 73 -5.19 0.20 -21.87
C LEU A 73 -5.00 1.71 -21.64
N SER A 74 -3.81 2.25 -21.89
CA SER A 74 -3.52 3.66 -21.61
C SER A 74 -2.89 4.35 -22.81
N ARG A 75 -3.16 5.65 -22.95
CA ARG A 75 -2.42 6.49 -23.89
C ARG A 75 -1.13 6.97 -23.24
N VAL A 76 -0.04 6.92 -23.99
CA VAL A 76 1.22 7.54 -23.60
C VAL A 76 1.06 9.05 -23.74
N THR A 77 1.10 9.76 -22.63
CA THR A 77 1.04 11.22 -22.58
C THR A 77 2.28 11.76 -21.86
N TRP A 78 2.77 12.92 -22.27
CA TRP A 78 3.87 13.61 -21.61
C TRP A 78 3.32 14.90 -20.98
N ASP A 79 2.55 14.71 -19.93
CA ASP A 79 1.86 15.77 -19.22
C ASP A 79 2.30 15.85 -17.74
N THR A 80 1.65 16.72 -16.97
CA THR A 80 1.91 16.88 -15.53
C THR A 80 1.72 15.59 -14.74
N ASN A 81 0.86 14.66 -15.21
CA ASN A 81 0.65 13.37 -14.52
C ASN A 81 1.92 12.52 -14.55
N VAL A 82 2.71 12.58 -15.62
CA VAL A 82 4.01 11.88 -15.71
C VAL A 82 5.01 12.45 -14.72
N ALA A 83 5.03 13.78 -14.54
CA ALA A 83 5.89 14.40 -13.54
C ALA A 83 5.53 13.94 -12.12
N TRP A 84 4.24 13.87 -11.78
CA TRP A 84 3.77 13.31 -10.52
C TRP A 84 4.14 11.83 -10.37
N GLY A 85 3.98 11.03 -11.44
CA GLY A 85 4.40 9.63 -11.48
C GLY A 85 5.90 9.46 -11.24
N THR A 86 6.73 10.30 -11.87
CA THR A 86 8.18 10.32 -11.67
C THR A 86 8.55 10.63 -10.23
N ALA A 87 7.97 11.70 -9.65
CA ALA A 87 8.19 12.05 -8.25
C ALA A 87 7.75 10.93 -7.31
N ALA A 88 6.59 10.31 -7.58
CA ALA A 88 6.10 9.16 -6.83
C ALA A 88 7.06 7.97 -6.88
N GLY A 89 7.68 7.71 -8.03
CA GLY A 89 8.67 6.64 -8.19
C GLY A 89 9.90 6.83 -7.31
N VAL A 90 10.47 8.04 -7.26
CA VAL A 90 11.62 8.36 -6.39
C VAL A 90 11.26 8.25 -4.92
N VAL A 91 10.14 8.88 -4.52
CA VAL A 91 9.69 8.93 -3.11
C VAL A 91 9.27 7.53 -2.64
N GLY A 92 8.55 6.79 -3.48
CA GLY A 92 8.13 5.41 -3.21
C GLY A 92 9.33 4.46 -3.06
N ALA A 93 10.32 4.56 -3.96
CA ALA A 93 11.55 3.77 -3.88
C ALA A 93 12.29 4.01 -2.55
N ALA A 94 12.39 5.26 -2.10
CA ALA A 94 12.96 5.58 -0.80
C ALA A 94 12.11 5.00 0.35
N GLY A 95 10.79 5.13 0.27
CA GLY A 95 9.85 4.61 1.27
C GLY A 95 9.93 3.11 1.45
N ILE A 96 9.79 2.34 0.37
CA ILE A 96 9.83 0.86 0.42
C ILE A 96 11.23 0.35 0.74
N GLY A 97 12.27 1.00 0.23
CA GLY A 97 13.66 0.66 0.55
C GLY A 97 13.96 0.82 2.04
N LEU A 98 13.52 1.91 2.66
CA LEU A 98 13.65 2.14 4.10
C LEU A 98 12.80 1.14 4.91
N LEU A 99 11.59 0.80 4.45
CA LEU A 99 10.75 -0.22 5.07
C LEU A 99 11.51 -1.56 5.15
N TYR A 100 11.94 -2.08 4.02
CA TYR A 100 12.63 -3.38 3.98
C TYR A 100 13.96 -3.37 4.72
N ARG A 101 14.70 -2.25 4.69
CA ARG A 101 15.88 -2.05 5.53
C ARG A 101 15.54 -2.13 7.02
N GLY A 102 14.48 -1.46 7.44
CA GLY A 102 14.02 -1.46 8.82
C GLY A 102 13.54 -2.84 9.27
N LEU A 103 12.75 -3.52 8.43
CA LEU A 103 12.28 -4.88 8.70
C LEU A 103 13.43 -5.88 8.82
N GLY A 104 14.46 -5.74 7.97
CA GLY A 104 15.66 -6.59 8.00
C GLY A 104 16.60 -6.29 9.16
N SER A 105 16.47 -5.16 9.88
CA SER A 105 17.33 -4.76 11.00
C SER A 105 17.00 -5.43 12.34
N GLY A 106 15.96 -6.26 12.41
CA GLY A 106 15.52 -6.95 13.63
C GLY A 106 14.54 -6.16 14.52
N THR A 107 14.17 -4.94 14.13
CA THR A 107 13.20 -4.09 14.87
C THR A 107 11.83 -4.04 14.19
N MET A 108 11.41 -5.14 13.58
CA MET A 108 10.16 -5.25 12.80
C MET A 108 8.92 -4.80 13.59
N SER A 109 8.87 -5.13 14.90
CA SER A 109 7.78 -4.74 15.81
C SER A 109 7.65 -3.22 16.03
N VAL A 110 8.66 -2.43 15.68
CA VAL A 110 8.63 -0.96 15.77
C VAL A 110 8.42 -0.36 14.39
N VAL A 111 9.12 -0.86 13.37
CA VAL A 111 9.13 -0.27 12.04
C VAL A 111 7.79 -0.42 11.34
N ALA A 112 7.23 -1.63 11.32
CA ALA A 112 5.98 -1.89 10.60
C ALA A 112 4.78 -1.06 11.12
N PRO A 113 4.50 -0.98 12.45
CA PRO A 113 3.40 -0.17 12.95
C PRO A 113 3.54 1.33 12.64
N ILE A 114 4.73 1.88 12.84
CA ILE A 114 4.96 3.32 12.63
C ILE A 114 4.80 3.65 11.13
N THR A 115 5.39 2.85 10.25
CA THR A 115 5.25 3.04 8.80
C THR A 115 3.78 2.96 8.36
N ALA A 116 3.03 1.95 8.82
CA ALA A 116 1.63 1.76 8.44
C ALA A 116 0.72 2.91 8.96
N VAL A 117 0.96 3.40 10.17
CA VAL A 117 0.23 4.55 10.71
C VAL A 117 0.52 5.81 9.89
N CYS A 118 1.79 6.09 9.57
CA CYS A 118 2.14 7.23 8.72
C CYS A 118 1.51 7.11 7.33
N ALA A 119 1.56 5.92 6.72
CA ALA A 119 0.98 5.64 5.41
C ALA A 119 -0.55 5.78 5.39
N THR A 120 -1.21 5.76 6.55
CA THR A 120 -2.65 6.01 6.69
C THR A 120 -2.93 7.47 7.00
N VAL A 121 -2.30 8.00 8.04
CA VAL A 121 -2.60 9.34 8.57
C VAL A 121 -2.26 10.44 7.58
N LEU A 122 -1.08 10.39 6.96
CA LEU A 122 -0.63 11.45 6.06
C LEU A 122 -1.51 11.61 4.81
N PRO A 123 -1.93 10.54 4.09
CA PRO A 123 -2.89 10.67 2.99
C PRO A 123 -4.27 11.18 3.45
N VAL A 124 -4.74 10.79 4.63
CA VAL A 124 -6.01 11.33 5.19
C VAL A 124 -5.90 12.84 5.42
N LEU A 125 -4.82 13.29 6.05
CA LEU A 125 -4.58 14.72 6.26
C LEU A 125 -4.43 15.48 4.93
N ALA A 126 -3.73 14.89 3.95
CA ALA A 126 -3.61 15.46 2.61
C ALA A 126 -4.98 15.54 1.92
N GLY A 127 -5.81 14.51 1.98
CA GLY A 127 -7.17 14.50 1.44
C GLY A 127 -8.03 15.63 2.04
N LEU A 128 -7.98 15.81 3.36
CA LEU A 128 -8.65 16.93 4.05
C LEU A 128 -8.13 18.29 3.55
N ALA A 129 -6.82 18.44 3.40
CA ALA A 129 -6.20 19.66 2.88
C ALA A 129 -6.59 19.94 1.41
N PHE A 130 -6.81 18.88 0.62
CA PHE A 130 -7.30 18.98 -0.77
C PHE A 130 -8.82 19.19 -0.88
N GLY A 131 -9.51 19.34 0.24
CA GLY A 131 -10.93 19.64 0.27
C GLY A 131 -11.85 18.42 0.46
N GLU A 132 -11.31 17.22 0.69
CA GLU A 132 -12.15 16.07 1.06
C GLU A 132 -12.91 16.36 2.35
N ARG A 133 -14.17 15.94 2.40
CA ARG A 133 -15.03 16.12 3.58
C ARG A 133 -15.71 14.78 3.91
N PRO A 134 -14.94 13.82 4.48
CA PRO A 134 -15.49 12.54 4.86
C PRO A 134 -16.59 12.72 5.91
N GLN A 135 -17.65 11.92 5.81
CA GLN A 135 -18.71 11.92 6.80
C GLN A 135 -18.21 11.43 8.17
N THR A 136 -18.89 11.81 9.25
CA THR A 136 -18.52 11.43 10.63
C THR A 136 -18.34 9.92 10.79
N ARG A 137 -19.17 9.09 10.17
CA ARG A 137 -19.02 7.63 10.21
C ARG A 137 -17.73 7.15 9.55
N ALA A 138 -17.36 7.76 8.42
CA ALA A 138 -16.09 7.44 7.76
C ALA A 138 -14.90 7.88 8.63
N VAL A 139 -14.96 9.04 9.27
CA VAL A 139 -13.92 9.51 10.20
C VAL A 139 -13.76 8.55 11.38
N ILE A 140 -14.86 8.11 11.99
CA ILE A 140 -14.81 7.09 13.07
C ILE A 140 -14.19 5.80 12.54
N GLY A 141 -14.58 5.34 11.35
CA GLY A 141 -14.02 4.17 10.71
C GLY A 141 -12.51 4.30 10.46
N ILE A 142 -12.02 5.45 10.01
CA ILE A 142 -10.60 5.75 9.82
C ILE A 142 -9.84 5.65 11.15
N VAL A 143 -10.36 6.25 12.23
CA VAL A 143 -9.73 6.18 13.56
C VAL A 143 -9.64 4.74 14.06
N ILE A 144 -10.73 3.95 13.89
CA ILE A 144 -10.73 2.54 14.25
C ILE A 144 -9.76 1.74 13.38
N ALA A 145 -9.64 2.04 12.08
CA ALA A 145 -8.67 1.40 11.19
C ALA A 145 -7.24 1.66 11.64
N ILE A 146 -6.89 2.89 12.04
CA ILE A 146 -5.57 3.23 12.56
C ILE A 146 -5.28 2.42 13.84
N ALA A 147 -6.24 2.34 14.77
CA ALA A 147 -6.11 1.53 15.97
C ALA A 147 -5.91 0.03 15.62
N ALA A 148 -6.69 -0.49 14.68
CA ALA A 148 -6.56 -1.86 14.19
C ALA A 148 -5.17 -2.14 13.60
N ILE A 149 -4.64 -1.25 12.75
CA ILE A 149 -3.30 -1.34 12.17
C ILE A 149 -2.23 -1.44 13.27
N VAL A 150 -2.30 -0.57 14.28
CA VAL A 150 -1.38 -0.60 15.43
C VAL A 150 -1.46 -1.94 16.16
N MET A 151 -2.68 -2.42 16.46
CA MET A 151 -2.88 -3.67 17.20
C MET A 151 -2.41 -4.90 16.44
N ILE A 152 -2.63 -4.95 15.11
CA ILE A 152 -2.20 -6.04 14.24
C ILE A 152 -0.67 -6.07 14.16
N SER A 153 -0.04 -4.91 13.99
CA SER A 153 1.39 -4.80 13.69
C SER A 153 2.30 -5.02 14.90
N GLN A 154 1.82 -4.78 16.14
CA GLN A 154 2.64 -4.90 17.37
C GLN A 154 2.95 -6.34 17.80
N ALA A 155 2.41 -7.35 17.17
CA ALA A 155 2.40 -8.71 17.72
C ALA A 155 3.46 -9.65 17.13
N HIS A 156 4.44 -9.18 16.41
CA HIS A 156 5.53 -10.00 15.91
C HIS A 156 6.68 -10.09 16.93
N ASP A 157 6.56 -10.98 17.92
CA ASP A 157 7.72 -11.56 18.59
C ASP A 157 8.28 -12.67 17.69
N VAL A 158 8.97 -12.29 16.63
CA VAL A 158 9.87 -13.22 15.96
C VAL A 158 11.09 -13.36 16.88
N PRO A 159 11.52 -14.57 17.25
CA PRO A 159 12.77 -14.76 17.98
C PRO A 159 13.87 -13.97 17.26
N ILE A 160 14.52 -13.07 17.99
CA ILE A 160 15.59 -12.21 17.47
C ILE A 160 16.82 -13.09 17.25
N ILE A 161 16.86 -13.80 16.12
CA ILE A 161 18.08 -14.43 15.60
C ILE A 161 18.83 -13.43 14.69
N ALA A 162 18.17 -12.34 14.28
CA ALA A 162 18.80 -11.27 13.54
C ALA A 162 19.49 -10.29 14.50
N ARG A 163 20.81 -10.08 14.32
CA ARG A 163 21.58 -9.04 15.01
C ARG A 163 20.88 -7.69 14.79
N THR A 164 20.38 -7.09 15.84
CA THR A 164 19.83 -5.74 15.82
C THR A 164 20.92 -4.78 15.36
N THR A 165 20.85 -4.30 14.13
CA THR A 165 21.84 -3.39 13.54
C THR A 165 21.53 -1.92 13.77
N LEU A 166 20.30 -1.61 14.17
CA LEU A 166 19.84 -0.25 14.44
C LEU A 166 19.49 -0.06 15.93
N SER A 167 19.86 1.10 16.46
CA SER A 167 19.35 1.54 17.77
C SER A 167 17.84 1.80 17.72
N LEU A 168 17.15 1.85 18.86
CA LEU A 168 15.72 2.14 18.91
C LEU A 168 15.38 3.49 18.22
N ARG A 169 16.20 4.53 18.44
CA ARG A 169 16.05 5.82 17.77
C ARG A 169 16.23 5.68 16.25
N GLY A 170 17.24 4.93 15.81
CA GLY A 170 17.48 4.66 14.39
C GLY A 170 16.30 3.91 13.75
N SER A 171 15.69 2.96 14.46
CA SER A 171 14.51 2.22 13.99
C SER A 171 13.28 3.13 13.87
N ILE A 172 13.02 4.00 14.85
CA ILE A 172 11.91 4.96 14.80
C ILE A 172 12.10 5.95 13.64
N LEU A 173 13.29 6.52 13.48
CA LEU A 173 13.57 7.46 12.38
C LEU A 173 13.44 6.79 11.01
N THR A 174 13.93 5.55 10.88
CA THR A 174 13.78 4.76 9.63
C THR A 174 12.31 4.49 9.34
N ALA A 175 11.53 4.14 10.35
CA ALA A 175 10.10 3.89 10.22
C ALA A 175 9.31 5.15 9.81
N LEU A 176 9.60 6.29 10.45
CA LEU A 176 8.97 7.57 10.11
C LEU A 176 9.33 7.99 8.67
N ALA A 177 10.61 7.92 8.31
CA ALA A 177 11.06 8.26 6.96
C ALA A 177 10.46 7.32 5.91
N SER A 178 10.37 6.02 6.19
CA SER A 178 9.66 5.05 5.37
C SER A 178 8.19 5.40 5.23
N GLY A 179 7.50 5.67 6.33
CA GLY A 179 6.08 6.03 6.33
C GLY A 179 5.78 7.30 5.56
N VAL A 180 6.64 8.32 5.67
CA VAL A 180 6.55 9.55 4.85
C VAL A 180 6.76 9.22 3.37
N GLY A 181 7.72 8.35 3.03
CA GLY A 181 7.96 7.92 1.66
C GLY A 181 6.77 7.17 1.06
N VAL A 182 6.22 6.19 1.78
CA VAL A 182 5.04 5.43 1.33
C VAL A 182 3.81 6.34 1.22
N ALA A 183 3.55 7.18 2.22
CA ALA A 183 2.47 8.16 2.16
C ALA A 183 2.64 9.16 1.00
N GLY A 184 3.86 9.63 0.79
CA GLY A 184 4.21 10.52 -0.32
C GLY A 184 3.92 9.88 -1.67
N PHE A 185 4.26 8.60 -1.86
CA PHE A 185 3.88 7.84 -3.05
C PHE A 185 2.37 7.85 -3.27
N LEU A 186 1.58 7.53 -2.23
CA LEU A 186 0.12 7.50 -2.32
C LEU A 186 -0.46 8.87 -2.69
N ILE A 187 0.02 9.94 -2.06
CA ILE A 187 -0.43 11.31 -2.32
C ILE A 187 -0.07 11.77 -3.74
N LEU A 188 1.16 11.49 -4.19
CA LEU A 188 1.62 11.86 -5.53
C LEU A 188 0.87 11.09 -6.62
N MET A 189 0.55 9.80 -6.36
CA MET A 189 -0.28 9.00 -7.27
C MET A 189 -1.73 9.50 -7.34
N ASP A 190 -2.29 10.04 -6.26
CA ASP A 190 -3.60 10.71 -6.33
C ASP A 190 -3.56 11.91 -7.28
N ARG A 191 -2.47 12.70 -7.28
CA ARG A 191 -2.27 13.80 -8.23
C ARG A 191 -2.11 13.33 -9.68
N ALA A 192 -1.58 12.12 -9.87
CA ALA A 192 -1.34 11.51 -11.18
C ALA A 192 -2.52 10.69 -11.71
N LYS A 193 -3.61 10.49 -10.94
CA LYS A 193 -4.71 9.58 -11.29
C LYS A 193 -5.41 9.91 -12.62
N GLY A 194 -5.37 11.17 -13.07
CA GLY A 194 -5.89 11.60 -14.36
C GLY A 194 -5.17 10.99 -15.57
N GLY A 195 -3.93 10.55 -15.42
CA GLY A 195 -3.12 9.91 -16.47
C GLY A 195 -3.32 8.39 -16.60
N GLY A 196 -4.24 7.79 -15.82
CA GLY A 196 -4.51 6.35 -15.87
C GLY A 196 -3.32 5.51 -15.39
N LEU A 197 -2.99 4.44 -16.14
CA LEU A 197 -1.91 3.52 -15.79
C LEU A 197 -0.51 4.04 -16.19
N TRP A 198 -0.43 5.02 -17.09
CA TRP A 198 0.85 5.50 -17.61
C TRP A 198 1.77 6.12 -16.53
N PRO A 199 1.31 7.07 -15.70
CA PRO A 199 2.13 7.60 -14.60
C PRO A 199 2.53 6.54 -13.59
N LEU A 200 1.69 5.52 -13.39
CA LEU A 200 1.98 4.40 -12.52
C LEU A 200 3.13 3.54 -13.06
N PHE A 201 3.11 3.23 -14.35
CA PHE A 201 4.20 2.52 -15.02
C PHE A 201 5.51 3.32 -14.94
N VAL A 202 5.45 4.64 -15.20
CA VAL A 202 6.60 5.54 -15.08
C VAL A 202 7.15 5.51 -13.65
N SER A 203 6.28 5.54 -12.63
CA SER A 203 6.73 5.47 -11.23
C SER A 203 7.48 4.18 -10.91
N ARG A 204 7.06 3.04 -11.43
CA ARG A 204 7.75 1.75 -11.29
C ARG A 204 9.12 1.73 -11.97
N VAL A 205 9.18 2.23 -13.20
CA VAL A 205 10.46 2.33 -13.94
C VAL A 205 11.43 3.23 -13.18
N VAL A 206 10.97 4.39 -12.71
CA VAL A 206 11.80 5.33 -11.94
C VAL A 206 12.23 4.73 -10.60
N ALA A 207 11.34 4.02 -9.89
CA ALA A 207 11.70 3.31 -8.65
C ALA A 207 12.79 2.25 -8.91
N THR A 208 12.63 1.46 -9.96
CA THR A 208 13.62 0.46 -10.38
C THR A 208 14.98 1.09 -10.69
N ILE A 209 14.99 2.20 -11.46
CA ILE A 209 16.22 2.94 -11.78
C ILE A 209 16.86 3.49 -10.51
N THR A 210 16.09 4.11 -9.63
CA THR A 210 16.57 4.71 -8.37
C THR A 210 17.23 3.66 -7.47
N LEU A 211 16.57 2.53 -7.27
CA LEU A 211 17.11 1.42 -6.44
C LEU A 211 18.32 0.76 -7.11
N SER A 212 18.32 0.59 -8.43
CA SER A 212 19.44 0.04 -9.18
C SER A 212 20.65 0.97 -9.12
N ALA A 213 20.46 2.28 -9.26
CA ALA A 213 21.51 3.27 -9.08
C ALA A 213 22.11 3.22 -7.67
N LEU A 214 21.27 3.07 -6.63
CA LEU A 214 21.72 2.87 -5.26
C LEU A 214 22.54 1.57 -5.10
N ALA A 215 22.12 0.48 -5.73
CA ALA A 215 22.85 -0.79 -5.70
C ALA A 215 24.23 -0.66 -6.36
N LEU A 216 24.31 0.01 -7.50
CA LEU A 216 25.59 0.28 -8.19
C LEU A 216 26.50 1.16 -7.34
N ALA A 217 25.96 2.28 -6.80
CA ALA A 217 26.72 3.20 -5.96
C ALA A 217 27.26 2.53 -4.68
N THR A 218 26.51 1.58 -4.12
CA THR A 218 26.91 0.84 -2.91
C THR A 218 27.62 -0.47 -3.21
N LYS A 219 27.91 -0.78 -4.49
CA LYS A 219 28.55 -2.02 -4.97
C LYS A 219 27.84 -3.28 -4.46
N ARG A 220 26.49 -3.23 -4.35
CA ARG A 220 25.66 -4.35 -3.90
C ARG A 220 25.08 -5.11 -5.09
N PRO A 221 24.81 -6.44 -4.96
CA PRO A 221 24.17 -7.20 -6.01
C PRO A 221 22.78 -6.63 -6.31
N GLN A 222 22.36 -6.64 -7.59
CA GLN A 222 21.04 -6.19 -8.03
C GLN A 222 20.01 -7.32 -8.05
N LEU A 223 20.46 -8.57 -8.11
CA LEU A 223 19.59 -9.74 -8.19
C LEU A 223 19.70 -10.59 -6.92
N PRO A 224 18.56 -11.12 -6.44
CA PRO A 224 18.54 -12.03 -5.31
C PRO A 224 19.12 -13.42 -5.71
N PRO A 225 19.52 -14.25 -4.73
CA PRO A 225 19.90 -15.64 -4.96
C PRO A 225 18.84 -16.41 -5.75
N ARG A 226 19.27 -17.35 -6.59
CA ARG A 226 18.37 -18.09 -7.51
C ARG A 226 17.25 -18.81 -6.78
N GLU A 227 17.52 -19.34 -5.60
CA GLU A 227 16.60 -20.16 -4.79
C GLU A 227 15.36 -19.39 -4.32
N ILE A 228 15.48 -18.07 -4.13
CA ILE A 228 14.37 -17.24 -3.65
C ILE A 228 13.68 -16.45 -4.76
N ARG A 229 14.21 -16.46 -5.99
CA ARG A 229 13.62 -15.71 -7.14
C ARG A 229 12.15 -16.03 -7.39
N PRO A 230 11.69 -17.30 -7.31
CA PRO A 230 10.27 -17.60 -7.48
C PRO A 230 9.39 -16.91 -6.43
N THR A 231 9.84 -16.85 -5.18
CA THR A 231 9.11 -16.16 -4.10
C THR A 231 9.06 -14.64 -4.36
N VAL A 232 10.18 -14.05 -4.78
CA VAL A 232 10.25 -12.61 -5.09
C VAL A 232 9.48 -12.27 -6.37
N LEU A 233 9.38 -13.19 -7.34
CA LEU A 233 8.54 -13.02 -8.52
C LEU A 233 7.07 -12.80 -8.11
N TRP A 234 6.53 -13.69 -7.29
CA TRP A 234 5.16 -13.53 -6.80
C TRP A 234 5.00 -12.29 -5.92
N CYS A 235 6.01 -11.94 -5.11
CA CYS A 235 6.04 -10.67 -4.38
C CYS A 235 5.82 -9.49 -5.33
N GLY A 236 6.57 -9.39 -6.42
CA GLY A 236 6.45 -8.31 -7.41
C GLY A 236 5.10 -8.30 -8.15
N VAL A 237 4.57 -9.48 -8.49
CA VAL A 237 3.25 -9.60 -9.14
C VAL A 237 2.13 -9.09 -8.22
N PHE A 238 2.12 -9.53 -6.96
CA PHE A 238 1.10 -9.12 -6.00
C PHE A 238 1.24 -7.65 -5.60
N ASP A 239 2.45 -7.13 -5.46
CA ASP A 239 2.69 -5.73 -5.18
C ASP A 239 2.21 -4.84 -6.36
N ALA A 240 2.51 -5.23 -7.60
CA ALA A 240 1.98 -4.54 -8.79
C ALA A 240 0.45 -4.60 -8.86
N GLY A 241 -0.15 -5.76 -8.56
CA GLY A 241 -1.60 -5.93 -8.47
C GLY A 241 -2.23 -5.01 -7.42
N GLY A 242 -1.62 -4.88 -6.25
CA GLY A 242 -2.02 -3.94 -5.21
C GLY A 242 -1.98 -2.49 -5.69
N THR A 243 -0.92 -2.12 -6.40
CA THR A 243 -0.76 -0.75 -6.91
C THR A 243 -1.76 -0.41 -8.01
N VAL A 244 -2.04 -1.35 -8.93
CA VAL A 244 -3.11 -1.19 -9.95
C VAL A 244 -4.47 -1.05 -9.26
N GLY A 245 -4.76 -1.91 -8.29
CA GLY A 245 -5.99 -1.85 -7.50
C GLY A 245 -6.12 -0.51 -6.76
N TYR A 246 -5.03 0.05 -6.21
CA TYR A 246 -5.02 1.37 -5.60
C TYR A 246 -5.48 2.46 -6.58
N ILE A 247 -4.90 2.54 -7.76
CA ILE A 247 -5.26 3.56 -8.77
C ILE A 247 -6.71 3.39 -9.22
N LEU A 248 -7.16 2.16 -9.43
CA LEU A 248 -8.56 1.89 -9.80
C LEU A 248 -9.54 2.28 -8.69
N ALA A 249 -9.17 2.09 -7.44
CA ALA A 249 -9.96 2.51 -6.28
C ALA A 249 -10.01 4.04 -6.13
N LEU A 250 -8.87 4.72 -6.34
CA LEU A 250 -8.82 6.19 -6.35
C LEU A 250 -9.72 6.82 -7.40
N GLY A 251 -9.87 6.18 -8.56
CA GLY A 251 -10.81 6.66 -9.58
C GLY A 251 -12.29 6.55 -9.17
N ARG A 252 -12.59 5.86 -8.05
CA ARG A 252 -13.97 5.61 -7.54
C ARG A 252 -14.19 6.09 -6.12
N GLY A 253 -13.17 6.66 -5.47
CA GLY A 253 -13.22 7.07 -4.06
C GLY A 253 -12.33 8.27 -3.77
N THR A 254 -12.26 8.64 -2.49
CA THR A 254 -11.38 9.72 -2.02
C THR A 254 -10.02 9.16 -1.59
N LEU A 255 -8.99 10.01 -1.60
CA LEU A 255 -7.63 9.65 -1.18
C LEU A 255 -7.61 9.09 0.25
N GLY A 256 -8.25 9.81 1.20
CA GLY A 256 -8.24 9.44 2.60
C GLY A 256 -8.87 8.07 2.86
N ILE A 257 -10.05 7.79 2.28
CA ILE A 257 -10.74 6.51 2.43
C ILE A 257 -9.95 5.39 1.74
N THR A 258 -9.52 5.61 0.50
CA THR A 258 -8.79 4.60 -0.28
C THR A 258 -7.47 4.22 0.39
N ALA A 259 -6.68 5.21 0.83
CA ALA A 259 -5.43 4.98 1.54
C ALA A 259 -5.65 4.24 2.87
N THR A 260 -6.71 4.59 3.63
CA THR A 260 -7.06 3.89 4.88
C THR A 260 -7.39 2.42 4.64
N LEU A 261 -8.23 2.11 3.64
CA LEU A 261 -8.61 0.73 3.34
C LEU A 261 -7.42 -0.10 2.87
N ILE A 262 -6.57 0.47 2.04
CA ILE A 262 -5.35 -0.19 1.55
C ILE A 262 -4.37 -0.43 2.70
N SER A 263 -4.21 0.53 3.62
CA SER A 263 -3.32 0.40 4.77
C SER A 263 -3.75 -0.70 5.77
N LEU A 264 -4.88 -1.37 5.54
CA LEU A 264 -5.26 -2.60 6.25
C LEU A 264 -4.52 -3.85 5.74
N TYR A 265 -3.62 -3.74 4.76
CA TYR A 265 -2.81 -4.84 4.25
C TYR A 265 -2.09 -5.68 5.34
N PRO A 266 -1.68 -5.15 6.52
CA PRO A 266 -1.09 -5.99 7.56
C PRO A 266 -2.03 -7.06 8.10
N ALA A 267 -3.36 -6.88 7.96
CA ALA A 267 -4.32 -7.91 8.32
C ALA A 267 -4.18 -9.14 7.41
N ALA A 268 -4.01 -8.94 6.10
CA ALA A 268 -3.79 -10.03 5.14
C ALA A 268 -2.42 -10.71 5.38
N THR A 269 -1.37 -9.93 5.62
CA THR A 269 -0.03 -10.45 5.97
C THR A 269 -0.09 -11.33 7.23
N LEU A 270 -0.82 -10.87 8.26
CA LEU A 270 -1.00 -11.61 9.50
C LEU A 270 -1.76 -12.93 9.31
N LEU A 271 -2.84 -12.91 8.53
CA LEU A 271 -3.60 -14.12 8.21
C LEU A 271 -2.73 -15.13 7.46
N LEU A 272 -1.91 -14.68 6.51
CA LEU A 272 -0.96 -15.54 5.82
C LEU A 272 0.09 -16.13 6.76
N ALA A 273 0.64 -15.35 7.69
CA ALA A 273 1.55 -15.85 8.71
C ALA A 273 0.88 -16.94 9.57
N ARG A 274 -0.40 -16.76 9.91
CA ARG A 274 -1.18 -17.77 10.63
C ARG A 274 -1.36 -19.06 9.84
N PHE A 275 -1.78 -18.97 8.57
CA PHE A 275 -2.15 -20.15 7.79
C PHE A 275 -0.95 -20.83 7.13
N VAL A 276 0.07 -20.08 6.71
CA VAL A 276 1.24 -20.62 5.99
C VAL A 276 2.37 -20.99 6.93
N LEU A 277 2.63 -20.16 7.96
CA LEU A 277 3.72 -20.40 8.91
C LEU A 277 3.24 -21.08 10.20
N GLY A 278 1.93 -21.27 10.39
CA GLY A 278 1.37 -21.87 11.60
C GLY A 278 1.50 -20.99 12.85
N GLU A 279 1.77 -19.68 12.69
CA GLU A 279 1.95 -18.76 13.80
C GLU A 279 0.64 -18.63 14.61
N ARG A 280 0.72 -18.59 15.94
CA ARG A 280 -0.46 -18.39 16.79
C ARG A 280 -0.77 -16.91 16.90
N LEU A 281 -2.01 -16.54 16.57
CA LEU A 281 -2.49 -15.18 16.75
C LEU A 281 -2.68 -14.87 18.24
N ARG A 282 -2.19 -13.72 18.68
CA ARG A 282 -2.41 -13.22 20.05
C ARG A 282 -3.77 -12.51 20.15
N GLY A 283 -4.32 -12.43 21.38
CA GLY A 283 -5.62 -11.78 21.60
C GLY A 283 -5.69 -10.34 21.04
N ARG A 284 -4.60 -9.57 21.13
CA ARG A 284 -4.52 -8.20 20.56
C ARG A 284 -4.64 -8.20 19.02
N GLN A 285 -4.07 -9.20 18.34
CA GLN A 285 -4.18 -9.32 16.88
C GLN A 285 -5.59 -9.70 16.45
N LEU A 286 -6.25 -10.60 17.19
CA LEU A 286 -7.65 -10.95 16.95
C LEU A 286 -8.56 -9.75 17.15
N LEU A 287 -8.33 -8.96 18.22
CA LEU A 287 -9.06 -7.72 18.45
C LEU A 287 -8.78 -6.69 17.32
N GLY A 288 -7.52 -6.58 16.88
CA GLY A 288 -7.15 -5.73 15.75
C GLY A 288 -7.86 -6.14 14.45
N LEU A 289 -7.97 -7.44 14.15
CA LEU A 289 -8.73 -7.94 13.00
C LEU A 289 -10.23 -7.61 13.11
N ALA A 290 -10.82 -7.75 14.31
CA ALA A 290 -12.21 -7.37 14.56
C ALA A 290 -12.42 -5.85 14.38
N CYS A 291 -11.50 -5.02 14.89
CA CYS A 291 -11.50 -3.58 14.65
C CYS A 291 -11.36 -3.22 13.17
N ALA A 292 -10.50 -3.92 12.42
CA ALA A 292 -10.37 -3.71 10.97
C ALA A 292 -11.69 -4.00 10.24
N ALA A 293 -12.36 -5.11 10.57
CA ALA A 293 -13.68 -5.44 10.01
C ALA A 293 -14.73 -4.37 10.37
N ALA A 294 -14.77 -3.92 11.62
CA ALA A 294 -15.67 -2.85 12.05
C ALA A 294 -15.38 -1.52 11.32
N ALA A 295 -14.11 -1.17 11.12
CA ALA A 295 -13.71 0.01 10.36
C ALA A 295 -14.21 -0.04 8.92
N VAL A 296 -14.06 -1.18 8.24
CA VAL A 296 -14.57 -1.39 6.87
C VAL A 296 -16.08 -1.20 6.84
N ILE A 297 -16.84 -1.80 7.77
CA ILE A 297 -18.29 -1.66 7.86
C ILE A 297 -18.69 -0.19 8.06
N LEU A 298 -18.02 0.56 8.93
CA LEU A 298 -18.29 1.97 9.17
C LEU A 298 -18.01 2.83 7.94
N ILE A 299 -16.89 2.62 7.28
CA ILE A 299 -16.49 3.35 6.07
C ILE A 299 -17.49 3.05 4.94
N THR A 300 -17.88 1.77 4.75
CA THR A 300 -18.83 1.37 3.71
C THR A 300 -20.26 1.85 3.97
N SER A 301 -20.65 1.98 5.24
CA SER A 301 -21.98 2.47 5.64
C SER A 301 -22.07 4.00 5.65
N ALA A 302 -20.95 4.71 5.55
CA ALA A 302 -20.96 6.15 5.40
C ALA A 302 -21.55 6.47 4.02
N LYS A 303 -22.69 7.16 4.01
CA LYS A 303 -23.31 7.63 2.76
C LYS A 303 -22.35 8.62 2.10
N SER A 304 -22.00 8.36 0.85
CA SER A 304 -21.35 9.34 -0.03
C SER A 304 -22.25 10.55 -0.27
#